data_d6f09c9c498eae22b97334c70d564584
#
_entry.id   d6f09c9c498eae22b97334c70d564584
#
_cell.length_a   1.000
_cell.length_b   1.000
_cell.length_c   1.000
_cell.angle_alpha   90.00
_cell.angle_beta   90.00
_cell.angle_gamma   90.00
#
_symmetry.space_group_name_H-M   'P 1'
#
loop_
_entity.id
_entity.type
_entity.pdbx_description
1 polymer ?
#
loop_
_entity_poly.entity_id
_entity_poly.type
_entity_poly.pdbx_seq_one_letter_code
_entity_poly.pdbx_strand_id
1 'polypeptide(L)' 'FTVNEIQELIDALPDGYRMVFNLYVIEGYKHHEIAKLLDISEGTSKSQLSHARRLLQEQIIKRKMSNHETA' A
#
# COMPACT_ATOMS: atom_id res chain seq x y z
N PHE A 1 2.13 14.08 8.03
CA PHE A 1 1.12 13.03 8.27
C PHE A 1 1.38 12.32 9.59
N THR A 2 0.32 12.04 10.33
CA THR A 2 0.40 11.22 11.53
C THR A 2 0.40 9.74 11.16
N VAL A 3 0.80 8.89 12.12
CA VAL A 3 0.74 7.43 11.94
C VAL A 3 -0.69 6.99 11.65
N ASN A 4 -1.66 7.58 12.35
CA ASN A 4 -3.07 7.23 12.15
C ASN A 4 -3.56 7.57 10.75
N GLU A 5 -3.16 8.71 10.21
CA GLU A 5 -3.52 9.13 8.85
C GLU A 5 -2.94 8.16 7.80
N ILE A 6 -1.69 7.76 7.98
CA ILE A 6 -1.05 6.79 7.08
C ILE A 6 -1.74 5.45 7.17
N GLN A 7 -2.09 5.00 8.38
CA GLN A 7 -2.80 3.74 8.58
C GLN A 7 -4.18 3.76 7.89
N GLU A 8 -4.89 4.87 7.96
CA GLU A 8 -6.17 5.03 7.25
C GLU A 8 -6.00 4.87 5.74
N LEU A 9 -4.93 5.43 5.18
CA LEU A 9 -4.66 5.32 3.75
C LEU A 9 -4.37 3.88 3.35
N ILE A 10 -3.60 3.17 4.15
CA ILE A 10 -3.29 1.75 3.92
C ILE A 10 -4.56 0.92 4.01
N ASP A 11 -5.39 1.15 5.02
CA ASP A 11 -6.63 0.42 5.23
C ASP A 11 -7.64 0.64 4.09
N ALA A 12 -7.54 1.76 3.40
CA ALA A 12 -8.41 2.08 2.27
C ALA A 12 -7.97 1.42 0.94
N LEU A 13 -6.80 0.80 0.91
CA LEU A 13 -6.35 0.09 -0.30
C LEU A 13 -7.24 -1.12 -0.59
N PRO A 14 -7.43 -1.46 -1.87
CA PRO A 14 -8.07 -2.73 -2.24
C PRO A 14 -7.38 -3.92 -1.56
N ASP A 15 -8.14 -4.96 -1.25
CA ASP A 15 -7.68 -6.07 -0.42
C ASP A 15 -6.34 -6.67 -0.88
N GLY A 16 -6.21 -6.98 -2.15
CA GLY A 16 -4.97 -7.58 -2.68
C GLY A 16 -3.77 -6.67 -2.51
N TYR A 17 -3.92 -5.40 -2.82
CA TYR A 17 -2.85 -4.40 -2.69
C TYR A 17 -2.49 -4.19 -1.23
N ARG A 18 -3.49 -4.09 -0.36
CA ARG A 18 -3.28 -3.91 1.08
C ARG A 18 -2.54 -5.09 1.69
N MET A 19 -2.93 -6.32 1.34
CA MET A 19 -2.31 -7.53 1.89
C MET A 19 -0.84 -7.61 1.51
N VAL A 20 -0.50 -7.42 0.25
CA VAL A 20 0.88 -7.45 -0.20
C VAL A 20 1.68 -6.30 0.42
N PHE A 21 1.11 -5.11 0.47
CA PHE A 21 1.78 -3.96 1.08
C PHE A 21 2.10 -4.22 2.55
N ASN A 22 1.15 -4.70 3.32
CA ASN A 22 1.37 -5.00 4.74
C ASN A 22 2.42 -6.08 4.94
N LEU A 23 2.36 -7.15 4.16
CA LEU A 23 3.32 -8.24 4.30
C LEU A 23 4.73 -7.81 3.92
N TYR A 24 4.88 -7.04 2.86
CA TYR A 24 6.19 -6.64 2.39
C TYR A 24 6.77 -5.47 3.20
N VAL A 25 6.01 -4.39 3.35
CA VAL A 25 6.52 -3.14 3.93
C VAL A 25 6.49 -3.17 5.46
N ILE A 26 5.41 -3.66 6.04
CA ILE A 26 5.23 -3.63 7.49
C ILE A 26 5.88 -4.85 8.17
N GLU A 27 5.65 -6.04 7.63
CA GLU A 27 6.13 -7.27 8.27
C GLU A 27 7.46 -7.78 7.70
N GLY A 28 7.91 -7.27 6.56
CA GLY A 28 9.22 -7.56 6.02
C GLY A 28 9.35 -8.87 5.26
N TYR A 29 8.25 -9.46 4.80
CA TYR A 29 8.30 -10.67 3.98
C TYR A 29 8.84 -10.36 2.59
N LYS A 30 9.54 -11.34 2.00
CA LYS A 30 10.02 -11.25 0.63
C LYS A 30 8.93 -11.69 -0.34
N HIS A 31 9.04 -11.28 -1.61
CA HIS A 31 8.01 -11.62 -2.61
C HIS A 31 7.76 -13.11 -2.76
N HIS A 32 8.81 -13.95 -2.70
CA HIS A 32 8.61 -15.40 -2.81
C HIS A 32 7.85 -15.96 -1.60
N GLU A 33 8.02 -15.36 -0.44
CA GLU A 33 7.28 -15.74 0.77
C GLU A 33 5.82 -15.31 0.67
N ILE A 34 5.59 -14.07 0.20
CA ILE A 34 4.24 -13.54 0.00
C ILE A 34 3.49 -14.38 -1.04
N ALA A 35 4.17 -14.77 -2.11
CA ALA A 35 3.60 -15.61 -3.15
C ALA A 35 3.04 -16.91 -2.56
N LYS A 36 3.78 -17.53 -1.66
CA LYS A 36 3.33 -18.76 -0.98
C LYS A 36 2.17 -18.49 -0.03
N LEU A 37 2.27 -17.42 0.77
CA LEU A 37 1.24 -17.10 1.76
C LEU A 37 -0.10 -16.78 1.13
N LEU A 38 -0.09 -16.07 0.01
CA LEU A 38 -1.31 -15.60 -0.66
C LEU A 38 -1.73 -16.46 -1.86
N ASP A 39 -0.96 -17.49 -2.17
CA ASP A 39 -1.19 -18.35 -3.33
C ASP A 39 -1.26 -17.57 -4.64
N ILE A 40 -0.25 -16.73 -4.85
CA ILE A 40 -0.08 -15.92 -6.05
C ILE A 40 1.34 -16.10 -6.58
N SER A 41 1.62 -15.64 -7.79
CA SER A 41 2.98 -15.66 -8.32
C SER A 41 3.82 -14.55 -7.71
N GLU A 42 5.16 -14.69 -7.76
CA GLU A 42 6.06 -13.63 -7.34
C GLU A 42 5.87 -12.38 -8.19
N GLY A 43 5.62 -12.55 -9.49
CA GLY A 43 5.33 -11.43 -10.38
C GLY A 43 4.08 -10.67 -9.96
N THR A 44 3.05 -11.39 -9.56
CA THR A 44 1.81 -10.78 -9.04
C THR A 44 2.09 -10.03 -7.74
N SER A 45 2.90 -10.60 -6.84
CA SER A 45 3.28 -9.92 -5.60
C SER A 45 3.97 -8.59 -5.88
N LYS A 46 4.94 -8.59 -6.79
CA LYS A 46 5.65 -7.37 -7.20
C LYS A 46 4.72 -6.34 -7.82
N SER A 47 3.83 -6.79 -8.71
CA SER A 47 2.86 -5.93 -9.37
C SER A 47 1.87 -5.32 -8.38
N GLN A 48 1.36 -6.11 -7.44
CA GLN A 48 0.47 -5.64 -6.39
C GLN A 48 1.13 -4.58 -5.52
N LEU A 49 2.39 -4.79 -5.15
CA LEU A 49 3.13 -3.82 -4.35
C LEU A 49 3.30 -2.49 -5.11
N SER A 50 3.63 -2.58 -6.39
CA SER A 50 3.80 -1.40 -7.24
C SER A 50 2.49 -0.60 -7.34
N HIS A 51 1.36 -1.28 -7.54
CA HIS A 51 0.05 -0.64 -7.58
C HIS A 51 -0.32 -0.02 -6.22
N ALA A 52 -0.04 -0.73 -5.13
CA ALA A 52 -0.31 -0.21 -3.80
C ALA A 52 0.44 1.09 -3.54
N ARG A 53 1.72 1.12 -3.88
CA ARG A 53 2.55 2.32 -3.72
C ARG A 53 2.01 3.49 -4.53
N ARG A 54 1.61 3.23 -5.77
CA ARG A 54 1.08 4.28 -6.64
C ARG A 54 -0.21 4.87 -6.07
N LEU A 55 -1.12 4.02 -5.61
CA LEU A 55 -2.37 4.47 -5.00
C LEU A 55 -2.13 5.28 -3.73
N LEU A 56 -1.19 4.84 -2.89
CA LEU A 56 -0.84 5.59 -1.69
C LEU A 56 -0.26 6.96 -2.04
N GLN A 57 0.62 7.03 -3.03
CA GLN A 57 1.19 8.30 -3.49
C GLN A 57 0.11 9.25 -3.98
N GLU A 58 -0.84 8.74 -4.76
CA GLU A 58 -1.96 9.53 -5.26
C GLU A 58 -2.81 10.10 -4.12
N GLN A 59 -3.09 9.28 -3.11
CA GLN A 59 -3.89 9.73 -1.97
C GLN A 59 -3.13 10.74 -1.11
N ILE A 60 -1.84 10.56 -0.93
CA ILE A 60 -1.00 11.51 -0.19
C ILE A 60 -1.00 12.87 -0.90
N ILE A 61 -0.84 12.86 -2.22
CA ILE A 61 -0.85 14.08 -3.02
C ILE A 61 -2.20 14.79 -2.90
N LYS A 62 -3.29 14.04 -3.00
CA LYS A 62 -4.64 14.61 -2.88
C LYS A 62 -4.85 15.26 -1.51
N ARG A 63 -4.41 14.61 -0.43
CA ARG A 63 -4.54 15.17 0.92
C ARG A 63 -3.71 16.44 1.09
N LYS A 64 -2.51 16.46 0.55
CA LYS A 64 -1.66 17.65 0.57
C LYS A 64 -2.30 18.82 -0.18
N MET A 65 -2.88 18.55 -1.35
CA MET A 65 -3.54 19.56 -2.15
C MET A 65 -4.78 20.12 -1.42
N SER A 66 -5.60 19.24 -0.83
CA SER A 66 -6.75 19.65 -0.04
C SER A 66 -6.36 20.54 1.11
N ASN A 67 -5.34 20.13 1.87
CA ASN A 67 -4.85 20.92 2.99
C ASN A 67 -4.34 22.28 2.55
N HIS A 68 -3.67 22.33 1.40
CA HIS A 68 -3.17 23.57 0.82
C HIS A 68 -4.31 24.49 0.39
N GLU A 69 -5.36 23.93 -0.19
CA GLU A 69 -6.53 24.69 -0.64
C GLU A 69 -7.30 25.30 0.53
N THR A 70 -7.33 24.62 1.67
CA THR A 70 -8.06 25.08 2.85
C THR A 70 -7.24 26.07 3.69
N ALA A 71 -6.00 26.18 3.43
CA ALA A 71 -5.15 27.14 4.12
C ALA A 71 -5.33 28.53 3.55
#